data_0b9b41b786e53f24adf6def997e00908
#
_entry.id   0b9b41b786e53f24adf6def997e00908
#
_cell.length_a   1.000
_cell.length_b   1.000
_cell.length_c   1.000
_cell.angle_alpha   90.00
_cell.angle_beta   90.00
_cell.angle_gamma   90.00
#
_symmetry.space_group_name_H-M   'P 1'
#
loop_
_entity.id
_entity.type
_entity.pdbx_description
1 polymer ?
#
loop_
_entity_poly.entity_id
_entity_poly.type
_entity_poly.pdbx_seq_one_letter_code
_entity_poly.pdbx_strand_id
1 'polypeptide(L)'
;MPRGNPYRPFNPNSAQMDLMPEVSGNEINGVGEKEVRNPAVVYWAKNPEEIPHGKMQSWFYTVDPGLPEFAAERNKRQAILDQDLPQVADETAYYPEAQWQKKLEKFVQNNDCEKIGATELDPSWLFEGERTEFRHVIIAAVHHDYERISKAPKPIAGAEVMVQYTRAASVAKKIASW
;
A
#
# COMPACT_ATOMS: atom_id res chain seq x y z
N MET A 1 -16.53 -21.01 -17.33
CA MET A 1 -16.37 -19.93 -18.33
C MET A 1 -15.80 -18.72 -17.62
N PRO A 2 -14.80 -18.02 -18.16
CA PRO A 2 -14.33 -16.77 -17.56
C PRO A 2 -15.51 -15.79 -17.57
N ARG A 3 -15.84 -15.23 -16.43
CA ARG A 3 -16.88 -14.19 -16.33
C ARG A 3 -16.41 -12.99 -17.17
N GLY A 4 -17.12 -12.69 -18.25
CA GLY A 4 -16.83 -11.51 -19.08
C GLY A 4 -16.96 -10.25 -18.22
N ASN A 5 -15.97 -9.38 -18.30
CA ASN A 5 -16.05 -8.08 -17.64
C ASN A 5 -17.14 -7.24 -18.34
N PRO A 6 -18.25 -6.86 -17.70
CA PRO A 6 -19.34 -6.11 -18.32
C PRO A 6 -18.94 -4.66 -18.67
N TYR A 7 -17.73 -4.23 -18.26
CA TYR A 7 -17.21 -2.88 -18.51
C TYR A 7 -16.16 -2.86 -19.65
N ARG A 8 -16.12 -3.90 -20.48
CA ARG A 8 -15.24 -3.90 -21.66
C ARG A 8 -16.06 -3.76 -22.96
N PRO A 9 -15.61 -2.94 -23.91
CA PRO A 9 -14.38 -2.15 -23.85
C PRO A 9 -14.48 -1.04 -22.80
N PHE A 10 -13.41 -0.87 -22.02
CA PHE A 10 -13.32 0.18 -21.01
C PHE A 10 -12.80 1.47 -21.68
N ASN A 11 -13.54 2.58 -21.52
CA ASN A 11 -13.08 3.89 -21.90
C ASN A 11 -12.53 4.59 -20.66
N PRO A 12 -11.23 4.85 -20.57
CA PRO A 12 -10.65 5.57 -19.44
C PRO A 12 -11.18 6.99 -19.37
N ASN A 13 -11.26 7.53 -18.15
CA ASN A 13 -11.62 8.92 -17.93
C ASN A 13 -10.58 9.83 -18.59
N SER A 14 -11.01 10.77 -19.43
CA SER A 14 -10.09 11.69 -20.13
C SER A 14 -9.23 12.50 -19.17
N ALA A 15 -9.79 12.98 -18.07
CA ALA A 15 -9.02 13.70 -17.04
C ALA A 15 -7.91 12.85 -16.40
N GLN A 16 -8.08 11.51 -16.31
CA GLN A 16 -7.02 10.62 -15.89
C GLN A 16 -5.97 10.42 -16.98
N MET A 17 -6.40 10.31 -18.23
CA MET A 17 -5.47 10.16 -19.36
C MET A 17 -4.57 11.37 -19.54
N ASP A 18 -5.11 12.58 -19.31
CA ASP A 18 -4.34 13.84 -19.36
C ASP A 18 -3.27 13.94 -18.25
N LEU A 19 -3.36 13.08 -17.22
CA LEU A 19 -2.38 13.00 -16.13
C LEU A 19 -1.30 11.93 -16.36
N MET A 20 -1.40 11.16 -17.44
CA MET A 20 -0.39 10.13 -17.76
C MET A 20 0.93 10.80 -18.13
N PRO A 21 2.07 10.23 -17.66
CA PRO A 21 3.38 10.71 -18.07
C PRO A 21 3.66 10.40 -19.55
N GLU A 22 4.53 11.17 -20.17
CA GLU A 22 4.99 10.92 -21.55
C GLU A 22 5.75 9.60 -21.67
N VAL A 23 6.50 9.24 -20.62
CA VAL A 23 7.22 7.97 -20.52
C VAL A 23 6.47 7.03 -19.57
N SER A 24 6.16 5.83 -20.04
CA SER A 24 5.47 4.81 -19.24
C SER A 24 6.24 4.46 -17.97
N GLY A 25 5.54 4.36 -16.84
CA GLY A 25 6.11 3.86 -15.60
C GLY A 25 6.71 2.46 -15.74
N ASN A 26 6.19 1.63 -16.66
CA ASN A 26 6.74 0.33 -16.97
C ASN A 26 8.13 0.41 -17.61
N GLU A 27 8.39 1.41 -18.47
CA GLU A 27 9.70 1.61 -19.07
C GLU A 27 10.73 2.07 -18.03
N ILE A 28 10.30 2.85 -17.04
CA ILE A 28 11.15 3.33 -15.95
C ILE A 28 11.37 2.21 -14.92
N ASN A 29 10.33 1.44 -14.64
CA ASN A 29 10.32 0.44 -13.57
C ASN A 29 10.98 -0.90 -13.96
N GLY A 30 11.43 -1.02 -15.19
CA GLY A 30 12.22 -2.17 -15.63
C GLY A 30 11.40 -3.41 -15.97
N VAL A 31 10.13 -3.29 -16.34
CA VAL A 31 9.34 -4.43 -16.83
C VAL A 31 9.96 -4.97 -18.11
N GLY A 32 10.39 -6.24 -18.05
CA GLY A 32 11.10 -6.91 -19.15
C GLY A 32 12.62 -6.77 -19.14
N GLU A 33 13.22 -6.08 -18.18
CA GLU A 33 14.67 -6.08 -17.96
C GLU A 33 15.17 -7.47 -17.54
N LYS A 34 16.42 -7.75 -17.90
CA LYS A 34 17.07 -9.02 -17.56
C LYS A 34 18.01 -8.90 -16.36
N GLU A 35 18.44 -7.69 -16.05
CA GLU A 35 19.32 -7.40 -14.92
C GLU A 35 18.51 -7.00 -13.70
N VAL A 36 18.86 -7.54 -12.54
CA VAL A 36 18.23 -7.18 -11.27
C VAL A 36 18.78 -5.83 -10.81
N ARG A 37 17.89 -4.89 -10.59
CA ARG A 37 18.21 -3.59 -9.98
C ARG A 37 17.14 -3.20 -8.94
N ASN A 38 17.47 -2.23 -8.10
CA ASN A 38 16.49 -1.66 -7.19
C ASN A 38 15.35 -0.98 -7.97
N PRO A 39 14.09 -1.13 -7.54
CA PRO A 39 12.96 -0.54 -8.24
C PRO A 39 12.98 1.00 -8.14
N ALA A 40 12.63 1.66 -9.25
CA ALA A 40 12.40 3.11 -9.24
C ALA A 40 10.99 3.44 -8.76
N VAL A 41 10.84 4.54 -8.01
CA VAL A 41 9.53 5.03 -7.58
C VAL A 41 8.84 5.69 -8.77
N VAL A 42 7.70 5.15 -9.18
CA VAL A 42 6.90 5.70 -10.29
C VAL A 42 5.52 6.19 -9.85
N TYR A 43 5.06 5.75 -8.69
CA TYR A 43 3.77 6.07 -8.08
C TYR A 43 3.88 5.95 -6.55
N TRP A 44 3.15 6.76 -5.79
CA TRP A 44 3.19 6.83 -4.32
C TRP A 44 4.54 7.26 -3.72
N ALA A 45 4.86 8.52 -3.87
CA ALA A 45 6.00 9.17 -3.21
C ALA A 45 5.54 10.27 -2.25
N LYS A 46 6.43 10.68 -1.35
CA LYS A 46 6.23 11.85 -0.47
C LYS A 46 6.08 13.13 -1.31
N ASN A 47 6.89 13.26 -2.36
CA ASN A 47 6.88 14.36 -3.30
C ASN A 47 6.33 13.89 -4.64
N PRO A 48 5.01 13.93 -4.85
CA PRO A 48 4.41 13.43 -6.09
C PRO A 48 4.91 14.12 -7.35
N GLU A 49 5.37 15.35 -7.24
CA GLU A 49 5.86 16.13 -8.39
C GLU A 49 7.18 15.63 -8.97
N GLU A 50 7.90 14.81 -8.21
CA GLU A 50 9.22 14.28 -8.58
C GLU A 50 9.17 12.90 -9.23
N ILE A 51 7.99 12.31 -9.36
CA ILE A 51 7.81 10.97 -9.91
C ILE A 51 6.88 10.92 -11.11
N PRO A 52 7.03 9.97 -12.04
CA PRO A 52 6.28 9.92 -13.30
C PRO A 52 4.78 9.98 -13.14
N HIS A 53 4.19 9.19 -12.24
CA HIS A 53 2.75 9.12 -12.01
C HIS A 53 2.25 9.98 -10.83
N GLY A 54 3.02 10.95 -10.38
CA GLY A 54 2.68 11.76 -9.22
C GLY A 54 1.42 12.59 -9.37
N LYS A 55 1.13 13.10 -10.58
CA LYS A 55 -0.12 13.81 -10.86
C LYS A 55 -1.35 12.92 -10.65
N MET A 56 -1.26 11.63 -11.00
CA MET A 56 -2.32 10.65 -10.72
C MET A 56 -2.48 10.39 -9.24
N GLN A 57 -1.37 10.32 -8.49
CA GLN A 57 -1.39 10.20 -7.04
C GLN A 57 -2.12 11.38 -6.40
N SER A 58 -1.77 12.60 -6.78
CA SER A 58 -2.42 13.83 -6.28
C SER A 58 -3.89 13.86 -6.63
N TRP A 59 -4.24 13.53 -7.88
CA TRP A 59 -5.62 13.45 -8.33
C TRP A 59 -6.44 12.43 -7.52
N PHE A 60 -5.91 11.23 -7.30
CA PHE A 60 -6.58 10.18 -6.52
C PHE A 60 -6.96 10.64 -5.11
N TYR A 61 -6.10 11.44 -4.46
CA TYR A 61 -6.40 11.97 -3.14
C TYR A 61 -7.34 13.17 -3.13
N THR A 62 -7.42 13.91 -4.20
CA THR A 62 -8.21 15.15 -4.26
C THR A 62 -9.56 14.97 -4.96
N VAL A 63 -9.68 13.98 -5.85
CA VAL A 63 -10.92 13.72 -6.55
C VAL A 63 -12.03 13.32 -5.56
N ASP A 64 -13.19 13.92 -5.76
CA ASP A 64 -14.43 13.47 -5.12
C ASP A 64 -15.18 12.56 -6.11
N PRO A 65 -15.24 11.24 -5.84
CA PRO A 65 -15.99 10.33 -6.68
C PRO A 65 -17.51 10.41 -6.46
N GLY A 66 -18.00 11.39 -5.69
CA GLY A 66 -19.40 11.48 -5.29
C GLY A 66 -19.83 10.39 -4.30
N LEU A 67 -18.90 9.80 -3.57
CA LEU A 67 -19.14 8.75 -2.60
C LEU A 67 -18.64 9.19 -1.21
N PRO A 68 -19.54 9.55 -0.27
CA PRO A 68 -19.16 10.03 1.07
C PRO A 68 -18.22 9.09 1.84
N GLU A 69 -18.39 7.78 1.66
CA GLU A 69 -17.53 6.76 2.26
C GLU A 69 -16.05 6.93 1.86
N PHE A 70 -15.76 7.30 0.62
CA PHE A 70 -14.40 7.53 0.14
C PHE A 70 -13.71 8.67 0.91
N ALA A 71 -14.40 9.79 1.09
CA ALA A 71 -13.89 10.93 1.85
C ALA A 71 -13.72 10.59 3.35
N ALA A 72 -14.67 9.87 3.93
CA ALA A 72 -14.61 9.45 5.32
C ALA A 72 -13.40 8.54 5.60
N GLU A 73 -13.15 7.55 4.74
CA GLU A 73 -12.00 6.65 4.89
C GLU A 73 -10.67 7.38 4.65
N ARG A 74 -10.62 8.33 3.73
CA ARG A 74 -9.45 9.20 3.53
C ARG A 74 -9.07 9.97 4.81
N ASN A 75 -10.07 10.61 5.43
CA ASN A 75 -9.87 11.36 6.67
C ASN A 75 -9.47 10.46 7.83
N LYS A 76 -10.09 9.29 7.96
CA LYS A 76 -9.77 8.28 8.97
C LYS A 76 -8.32 7.77 8.81
N ARG A 77 -7.89 7.49 7.57
CA ARG A 77 -6.51 7.10 7.29
C ARG A 77 -5.53 8.19 7.70
N GLN A 78 -5.81 9.45 7.34
CA GLN A 78 -4.95 10.57 7.71
C GLN A 78 -4.82 10.69 9.24
N ALA A 79 -5.93 10.61 9.97
CA ALA A 79 -5.92 10.64 11.44
C ALA A 79 -5.07 9.50 12.05
N ILE A 80 -5.03 8.31 11.42
CA ILE A 80 -4.15 7.22 11.85
C ILE A 80 -2.68 7.56 11.57
N LEU A 81 -2.37 8.10 10.41
CA LEU A 81 -1.00 8.47 10.04
C LEU A 81 -0.43 9.57 10.93
N ASP A 82 -1.26 10.50 11.35
CA ASP A 82 -0.89 11.63 12.20
C ASP A 82 -0.67 11.24 13.68
N GLN A 83 -1.04 10.02 14.09
CA GLN A 83 -0.77 9.54 15.44
C GLN A 83 0.74 9.36 15.65
N ASP A 84 1.25 9.86 16.77
CA ASP A 84 2.61 9.58 17.18
C ASP A 84 2.79 8.09 17.52
N LEU A 85 3.98 7.57 17.24
CA LEU A 85 4.39 6.28 17.76
C LEU A 85 4.84 6.43 19.22
N PRO A 86 4.65 5.41 20.07
CA PRO A 86 5.20 5.42 21.41
C PRO A 86 6.73 5.44 21.36
N GLN A 87 7.34 5.86 22.46
CA GLN A 87 8.79 5.77 22.58
C GLN A 87 9.24 4.31 22.44
N VAL A 88 10.39 4.15 21.80
CA VAL A 88 11.04 2.84 21.72
C VAL A 88 11.37 2.35 23.14
N ALA A 89 11.11 1.08 23.40
CA ALA A 89 11.41 0.49 24.70
C ALA A 89 12.91 0.59 25.04
N ASP A 90 13.23 0.89 26.30
CA ASP A 90 14.61 1.03 26.78
C ASP A 90 15.38 -0.31 26.71
N GLU A 91 14.66 -1.43 26.77
CA GLU A 91 15.23 -2.77 26.75
C GLU A 91 14.86 -3.52 25.45
N THR A 92 15.86 -4.14 24.84
CA THR A 92 15.63 -5.01 23.68
C THR A 92 15.16 -6.40 24.14
N ALA A 93 14.04 -6.85 23.61
CA ALA A 93 13.54 -8.19 23.87
C ALA A 93 14.20 -9.22 22.94
N TYR A 94 14.73 -10.28 23.53
CA TYR A 94 15.34 -11.40 22.82
C TYR A 94 14.51 -12.66 23.00
N TYR A 95 13.97 -13.17 21.89
CA TYR A 95 13.23 -14.42 21.87
C TYR A 95 13.76 -15.33 20.76
N PRO A 96 13.74 -16.66 20.95
CA PRO A 96 13.95 -17.61 19.85
C PRO A 96 12.94 -17.38 18.72
N GLU A 97 13.32 -17.70 17.49
CA GLU A 97 12.49 -17.53 16.30
C GLU A 97 11.07 -18.11 16.46
N ALA A 98 10.97 -19.35 16.98
CA ALA A 98 9.67 -20.00 17.21
C ALA A 98 8.78 -19.24 18.22
N GLN A 99 9.35 -18.46 19.13
CA GLN A 99 8.57 -17.61 20.03
C GLN A 99 8.13 -16.33 19.34
N TRP A 100 8.97 -15.74 18.51
CA TRP A 100 8.58 -14.58 17.69
C TRP A 100 7.41 -14.94 16.75
N GLN A 101 7.50 -16.10 16.10
CA GLN A 101 6.41 -16.58 15.24
C GLN A 101 5.08 -16.68 16.00
N LYS A 102 5.07 -17.32 17.19
CA LYS A 102 3.86 -17.41 18.03
C LYS A 102 3.33 -16.04 18.46
N LYS A 103 4.22 -15.09 18.76
CA LYS A 103 3.82 -13.72 19.11
C LYS A 103 3.17 -13.01 17.91
N LEU A 104 3.71 -13.15 16.70
CA LEU A 104 3.14 -12.61 15.48
C LEU A 104 1.78 -13.25 15.14
N GLU A 105 1.65 -14.57 15.28
CA GLU A 105 0.36 -15.26 15.13
C GLU A 105 -0.70 -14.75 16.12
N LYS A 106 -0.32 -14.54 17.38
CA LYS A 106 -1.19 -13.94 18.37
C LYS A 106 -1.54 -12.49 18.04
N PHE A 107 -0.62 -11.74 17.45
CA PHE A 107 -0.88 -10.38 16.98
C PHE A 107 -1.98 -10.38 15.91
N VAL A 108 -1.92 -11.28 14.93
CA VAL A 108 -2.96 -11.44 13.89
C VAL A 108 -4.34 -11.69 14.50
N GLN A 109 -4.43 -12.60 15.49
CA GLN A 109 -5.70 -12.94 16.15
C GLN A 109 -6.36 -11.76 16.86
N ASN A 110 -5.58 -10.77 17.28
CA ASN A 110 -6.05 -9.62 18.06
C ASN A 110 -6.12 -8.33 17.24
N ASN A 111 -5.77 -8.37 15.96
CA ASN A 111 -5.72 -7.19 15.11
C ASN A 111 -6.38 -7.48 13.75
N ASP A 112 -6.79 -6.41 13.08
CA ASP A 112 -7.54 -6.45 11.83
C ASP A 112 -6.63 -6.67 10.61
N CYS A 113 -5.95 -7.81 10.58
CA CYS A 113 -5.19 -8.28 9.40
C CYS A 113 -5.35 -9.80 9.26
N GLU A 114 -5.23 -10.31 8.05
CA GLU A 114 -5.46 -11.72 7.73
C GLU A 114 -4.22 -12.58 7.95
N LYS A 115 -3.04 -12.02 7.68
CA LYS A 115 -1.76 -12.72 7.84
C LYS A 115 -0.65 -11.77 8.23
N ILE A 116 0.37 -12.31 8.86
CA ILE A 116 1.61 -11.62 9.17
C ILE A 116 2.78 -12.57 8.96
N GLY A 117 3.90 -12.05 8.53
CA GLY A 117 5.15 -12.78 8.39
C GLY A 117 6.34 -11.87 8.62
N ALA A 118 7.47 -12.46 8.93
CA ALA A 118 8.74 -11.77 9.03
C ALA A 118 9.81 -12.54 8.24
N THR A 119 10.72 -11.81 7.63
CA THR A 119 11.86 -12.38 6.90
C THR A 119 13.06 -11.44 6.97
N GLU A 120 14.22 -11.91 6.58
CA GLU A 120 15.35 -11.03 6.31
C GLU A 120 15.01 -10.08 5.16
N LEU A 121 15.45 -8.84 5.28
CA LEU A 121 15.25 -7.82 4.25
C LEU A 121 16.33 -7.96 3.18
N ASP A 122 15.94 -8.28 1.96
CA ASP A 122 16.83 -8.19 0.80
C ASP A 122 16.93 -6.71 0.38
N PRO A 123 18.14 -6.14 0.33
CA PRO A 123 18.34 -4.75 -0.08
C PRO A 123 17.78 -4.41 -1.48
N SER A 124 17.66 -5.42 -2.37
CA SER A 124 17.06 -5.23 -3.69
C SER A 124 15.56 -4.91 -3.69
N TRP A 125 14.89 -5.10 -2.55
CA TRP A 125 13.46 -4.75 -2.38
C TRP A 125 13.24 -3.27 -2.06
N LEU A 126 14.30 -2.56 -1.69
CA LEU A 126 14.23 -1.12 -1.44
C LEU A 126 14.21 -0.36 -2.77
N PHE A 127 13.57 0.80 -2.77
CA PHE A 127 13.66 1.70 -3.92
C PHE A 127 15.09 2.20 -4.14
N GLU A 128 15.39 2.54 -5.38
CA GLU A 128 16.69 3.09 -5.77
C GLU A 128 17.07 4.29 -4.89
N GLY A 129 18.27 4.25 -4.33
CA GLY A 129 18.77 5.28 -3.41
C GLY A 129 18.35 5.12 -1.95
N GLU A 130 17.35 4.29 -1.65
CA GLU A 130 16.94 4.03 -0.28
C GLU A 130 17.89 3.07 0.43
N ARG A 131 18.09 3.30 1.72
CA ARG A 131 18.92 2.47 2.59
C ARG A 131 18.26 2.33 3.97
N THR A 132 18.54 1.23 4.63
CA THR A 132 18.11 0.99 6.01
C THR A 132 19.17 0.15 6.75
N GLU A 133 19.27 0.32 8.05
CA GLU A 133 20.09 -0.53 8.95
C GLU A 133 19.30 -1.75 9.46
N PHE A 134 17.99 -1.80 9.23
CA PHE A 134 17.16 -2.92 9.65
C PHE A 134 17.40 -4.16 8.79
N ARG A 135 17.62 -5.30 9.48
CA ARG A 135 17.89 -6.59 8.84
C ARG A 135 16.64 -7.39 8.52
N HIS A 136 15.53 -7.06 9.13
CA HIS A 136 14.28 -7.82 8.99
C HIS A 136 13.14 -6.90 8.58
N VAL A 137 12.18 -7.47 7.89
CA VAL A 137 10.93 -6.83 7.53
C VAL A 137 9.77 -7.67 8.07
N ILE A 138 8.78 -6.98 8.63
CA ILE A 138 7.50 -7.57 9.04
C ILE A 138 6.46 -7.13 8.01
N ILE A 139 5.74 -8.09 7.44
CA ILE A 139 4.73 -7.86 6.42
C ILE A 139 3.39 -8.31 6.98
N ALA A 140 2.43 -7.40 7.03
CA ALA A 140 1.03 -7.71 7.35
C ALA A 140 0.18 -7.62 6.08
N ALA A 141 -0.68 -8.61 5.88
CA ALA A 141 -1.58 -8.67 4.74
C ALA A 141 -3.01 -8.32 5.17
N VAL A 142 -3.63 -7.44 4.39
CA VAL A 142 -5.06 -7.13 4.46
C VAL A 142 -5.68 -7.42 3.10
N HIS A 143 -6.82 -8.12 3.07
CA HIS A 143 -7.47 -8.46 1.81
C HIS A 143 -8.55 -7.44 1.44
N HIS A 144 -8.77 -7.27 0.14
CA HIS A 144 -9.90 -6.52 -0.37
C HIS A 144 -11.19 -7.35 -0.31
N ASP A 145 -12.32 -6.67 -0.06
CA ASP A 145 -13.62 -7.27 -0.31
C ASP A 145 -13.80 -7.47 -1.82
N TYR A 146 -13.92 -8.74 -2.22
CA TYR A 146 -14.02 -9.11 -3.63
C TYR A 146 -15.26 -8.51 -4.31
N GLU A 147 -16.40 -8.48 -3.63
CA GLU A 147 -17.65 -7.96 -4.20
C GLU A 147 -17.57 -6.45 -4.46
N ARG A 148 -16.80 -5.72 -3.65
CA ARG A 148 -16.58 -4.30 -3.81
C ARG A 148 -15.52 -4.00 -4.86
N ILE A 149 -14.33 -4.64 -4.79
CA ILE A 149 -13.23 -4.37 -5.71
C ILE A 149 -13.54 -4.82 -7.14
N SER A 150 -14.35 -5.88 -7.31
CA SER A 150 -14.81 -6.37 -8.62
C SER A 150 -15.71 -5.39 -9.37
N LYS A 151 -16.21 -4.34 -8.69
CA LYS A 151 -17.04 -3.29 -9.33
C LYS A 151 -16.23 -2.25 -10.10
N ALA A 152 -14.89 -2.35 -10.14
CA ALA A 152 -14.08 -1.45 -10.96
C ALA A 152 -14.63 -1.37 -12.40
N PRO A 153 -14.70 -0.16 -13.00
CA PRO A 153 -14.15 1.11 -12.56
C PRO A 153 -15.11 2.01 -11.73
N LYS A 154 -16.14 1.43 -11.09
CA LYS A 154 -17.10 2.23 -10.30
C LYS A 154 -16.45 2.79 -9.02
N PRO A 155 -16.93 3.94 -8.49
CA PRO A 155 -16.39 4.58 -7.28
C PRO A 155 -16.32 3.65 -6.06
N ILE A 156 -17.22 2.69 -5.94
CA ILE A 156 -17.25 1.71 -4.85
C ILE A 156 -15.95 0.88 -4.76
N ALA A 157 -15.32 0.57 -5.90
CA ALA A 157 -14.04 -0.13 -5.90
C ALA A 157 -12.90 0.76 -5.38
N GLY A 158 -12.94 2.07 -5.71
CA GLY A 158 -12.01 3.05 -5.15
C GLY A 158 -12.18 3.23 -3.64
N ALA A 159 -13.43 3.26 -3.15
CA ALA A 159 -13.72 3.30 -1.73
C ALA A 159 -13.18 2.06 -1.01
N GLU A 160 -13.32 0.87 -1.62
CA GLU A 160 -12.73 -0.36 -1.07
C GLU A 160 -11.20 -0.27 -0.92
N VAL A 161 -10.51 0.27 -1.93
CA VAL A 161 -9.06 0.52 -1.84
C VAL A 161 -8.72 1.42 -0.66
N MET A 162 -9.50 2.50 -0.45
CA MET A 162 -9.28 3.40 0.69
C MET A 162 -9.52 2.72 2.04
N VAL A 163 -10.55 1.87 2.15
CA VAL A 163 -10.80 1.06 3.35
C VAL A 163 -9.58 0.21 3.69
N GLN A 164 -9.02 -0.49 2.70
CA GLN A 164 -7.87 -1.37 2.94
C GLN A 164 -6.58 -0.60 3.22
N TYR A 165 -6.39 0.56 2.63
CA TYR A 165 -5.28 1.46 3.01
C TYR A 165 -5.42 1.94 4.46
N THR A 166 -6.63 2.22 4.92
CA THR A 166 -6.90 2.59 6.32
C THR A 166 -6.57 1.43 7.25
N ARG A 167 -7.02 0.21 6.93
CA ARG A 167 -6.71 -1.01 7.70
C ARG A 167 -5.20 -1.25 7.75
N ALA A 168 -4.53 -1.24 6.59
CA ALA A 168 -3.09 -1.46 6.50
C ALA A 168 -2.30 -0.43 7.33
N ALA A 169 -2.66 0.86 7.26
CA ALA A 169 -2.03 1.90 8.06
C ALA A 169 -2.24 1.66 9.56
N SER A 170 -3.45 1.27 9.99
CA SER A 170 -3.75 0.94 11.38
C SER A 170 -2.91 -0.23 11.88
N VAL A 171 -2.84 -1.31 11.10
CA VAL A 171 -2.05 -2.50 11.46
C VAL A 171 -0.57 -2.17 11.53
N ALA A 172 -0.03 -1.42 10.57
CA ALA A 172 1.39 -1.01 10.58
C ALA A 172 1.73 -0.18 11.83
N LYS A 173 0.88 0.79 12.21
CA LYS A 173 1.05 1.57 13.44
C LYS A 173 1.02 0.68 14.69
N LYS A 174 0.10 -0.28 14.76
CA LYS A 174 0.00 -1.22 15.89
C LYS A 174 1.22 -2.13 15.99
N ILE A 175 1.76 -2.63 14.86
CA ILE A 175 3.00 -3.41 14.84
C ILE A 175 4.16 -2.55 15.35
N ALA A 176 4.28 -1.32 14.86
CA ALA A 176 5.35 -0.42 15.29
C ALA A 176 5.25 0.00 16.76
N SER A 177 4.03 -0.03 17.32
CA SER A 177 3.78 0.27 18.73
C SER A 177 3.96 -0.94 19.65
N TRP A 178 3.91 -2.13 19.12
CA TRP A 178 3.96 -3.39 19.84
C TRP A 178 5.38 -3.84 20.13
#